data_7828cab6c861851b23e6028c9b04fd19
#
_entry.id   7828cab6c861851b23e6028c9b04fd19
#
_cell.length_a   1.000
_cell.length_b   1.000
_cell.length_c   1.000
_cell.angle_alpha   90.00
_cell.angle_beta   90.00
_cell.angle_gamma   90.00
#
_symmetry.space_group_name_H-M   'P 1'
#
loop_
_entity.id
_entity.type
_entity.pdbx_description
1 polymer ?
#
loop_
_entity_poly.entity_id
_entity_poly.type
_entity_poly.pdbx_seq_one_letter_code
_entity_poly.pdbx_strand_id
1 'polypeptide(L)'
;MNAQERPPAVIVGVDGSPTAHAALIWATEAAARRRQQLRIVHGLGVPMVMGTFSDSKSERYKAGEAAREAGHTVLTESSDYARGARPELDVATVLAPEDAPAVLLNEARRGDVIVVGSRGLGAVRAIMLGSVSVRTSSHAPCPVVVVPESDDRDRHRGKVVVGVDGSDSSRRALRFALNHALATESKVVVVNSWEVPLPADEASLAADAQSLHEEVFDRQSEEVVAGVLAEVIDDRTQELDISAVRMQANAVEALLEAGEDADLIVVGSRGRGGVRGLVMGSTSQGVLHHARGPVAVLPPHSDETD
;
A
#
# COMPACT_ATOMS: atom_id res chain seq x y z
N MET A 1 -13.82 26.35 -5.12
CA MET A 1 -14.22 24.93 -5.00
C MET A 1 -13.61 24.40 -3.72
N ASN A 2 -14.46 24.03 -2.77
CA ASN A 2 -13.98 23.50 -1.49
C ASN A 2 -13.19 22.22 -1.72
N ALA A 3 -12.08 22.07 -1.00
CA ALA A 3 -11.18 20.92 -1.10
C ALA A 3 -11.85 19.53 -0.87
N GLN A 4 -13.07 19.48 -0.39
CA GLN A 4 -13.85 18.27 -0.07
C GLN A 4 -14.72 17.72 -1.21
N GLU A 5 -14.82 18.39 -2.37
CA GLU A 5 -15.85 18.08 -3.39
C GLU A 5 -15.34 17.44 -4.69
N ARG A 6 -14.03 17.10 -4.81
CA ARG A 6 -13.59 16.39 -6.00
C ARG A 6 -13.89 14.87 -5.93
N PRO A 7 -14.18 14.23 -7.08
CA PRO A 7 -14.29 12.77 -7.14
C PRO A 7 -13.01 12.08 -6.64
N PRO A 8 -13.12 10.82 -6.19
CA PRO A 8 -11.96 10.01 -5.86
C PRO A 8 -10.96 9.90 -7.01
N ALA A 9 -9.67 9.88 -6.69
CA ALA A 9 -8.58 9.84 -7.66
C ALA A 9 -7.54 8.80 -7.28
N VAL A 10 -6.74 8.37 -8.25
CA VAL A 10 -5.48 7.66 -8.02
C VAL A 10 -4.35 8.68 -8.06
N ILE A 11 -3.57 8.77 -6.98
CA ILE A 11 -2.49 9.74 -6.80
C ILE A 11 -1.18 8.97 -6.85
N VAL A 12 -0.26 9.34 -7.73
CA VAL A 12 1.04 8.68 -7.82
C VAL A 12 2.19 9.66 -7.59
N GLY A 13 3.12 9.25 -6.71
CA GLY A 13 4.36 9.99 -6.48
C GLY A 13 5.45 9.56 -7.47
N VAL A 14 6.03 10.53 -8.17
CA VAL A 14 7.10 10.29 -9.14
C VAL A 14 8.34 11.13 -8.82
N ASP A 15 9.54 10.53 -8.98
CA ASP A 15 10.84 11.20 -8.81
C ASP A 15 11.84 10.88 -9.93
N GLY A 16 11.38 10.18 -10.99
CA GLY A 16 12.21 9.71 -12.09
C GLY A 16 12.95 8.41 -11.81
N SER A 17 12.82 7.80 -10.63
CA SER A 17 13.41 6.50 -10.31
C SER A 17 12.71 5.34 -11.04
N PRO A 18 13.38 4.18 -11.23
CA PRO A 18 12.75 3.00 -11.82
C PRO A 18 11.54 2.49 -11.04
N THR A 19 11.57 2.58 -9.71
CA THR A 19 10.44 2.18 -8.86
C THR A 19 9.27 3.17 -8.94
N ALA A 20 9.54 4.47 -9.08
CA ALA A 20 8.49 5.46 -9.33
C ALA A 20 7.86 5.26 -10.71
N HIS A 21 8.64 4.85 -11.71
CA HIS A 21 8.10 4.49 -13.01
C HIS A 21 7.21 3.22 -12.93
N ALA A 22 7.62 2.20 -12.15
CA ALA A 22 6.77 1.04 -11.89
C ALA A 22 5.45 1.44 -11.19
N ALA A 23 5.53 2.36 -10.21
CA ALA A 23 4.36 2.91 -9.54
C ALA A 23 3.44 3.68 -10.52
N LEU A 24 4.01 4.44 -11.45
CA LEU A 24 3.25 5.15 -12.49
C LEU A 24 2.50 4.19 -13.40
N ILE A 25 3.14 3.09 -13.84
CA ILE A 25 2.49 2.05 -14.65
C ILE A 25 1.29 1.48 -13.89
N TRP A 26 1.49 1.04 -12.66
CA TRP A 26 0.44 0.48 -11.83
C TRP A 26 -0.71 1.47 -11.60
N ALA A 27 -0.39 2.73 -11.29
CA ALA A 27 -1.37 3.80 -11.03
C ALA A 27 -2.19 4.13 -12.29
N THR A 28 -1.58 4.15 -13.46
CA THR A 28 -2.24 4.39 -14.75
C THR A 28 -3.29 3.33 -15.04
N GLU A 29 -2.93 2.05 -14.87
CA GLU A 29 -3.86 0.93 -15.02
C GLU A 29 -4.99 0.97 -13.97
N ALA A 30 -4.64 1.25 -12.71
CA ALA A 30 -5.62 1.33 -11.63
C ALA A 30 -6.61 2.48 -11.83
N ALA A 31 -6.16 3.64 -12.30
CA ALA A 31 -7.01 4.80 -12.59
C ALA A 31 -7.96 4.52 -13.77
N ALA A 32 -7.44 3.92 -14.84
CA ALA A 32 -8.24 3.56 -16.01
C ALA A 32 -9.34 2.53 -15.65
N ARG A 33 -9.00 1.44 -14.96
CA ARG A 33 -9.97 0.41 -14.54
C ARG A 33 -11.03 0.95 -13.57
N ARG A 34 -10.64 1.89 -12.69
CA ARG A 34 -11.55 2.54 -11.72
C ARG A 34 -12.33 3.69 -12.33
N ARG A 35 -12.02 4.13 -13.56
CA ARG A 35 -12.55 5.33 -14.22
C ARG A 35 -12.39 6.58 -13.34
N GLN A 36 -11.22 6.71 -12.74
CA GLN A 36 -10.83 7.81 -11.85
C GLN A 36 -9.75 8.66 -12.49
N GLN A 37 -9.64 9.93 -12.07
CA GLN A 37 -8.54 10.80 -12.46
C GLN A 37 -7.21 10.25 -11.95
N LEU A 38 -6.17 10.29 -12.77
CA LEU A 38 -4.78 10.08 -12.35
C LEU A 38 -4.14 11.42 -12.00
N ARG A 39 -3.66 11.56 -10.77
CA ARG A 39 -2.92 12.74 -10.31
C ARG A 39 -1.45 12.37 -10.10
N ILE A 40 -0.58 12.90 -10.94
CA ILE A 40 0.86 12.66 -10.89
C ILE A 40 1.51 13.78 -10.07
N VAL A 41 2.18 13.41 -8.99
CA VAL A 41 2.69 14.34 -7.98
C VAL A 41 4.22 14.25 -7.90
N HIS A 42 4.88 15.42 -7.94
CA HIS A 42 6.31 15.53 -7.67
C HIS A 42 6.56 16.59 -6.59
N GLY A 43 7.21 16.21 -5.50
CA GLY A 43 7.66 17.12 -4.44
C GLY A 43 9.13 17.45 -4.63
N LEU A 44 9.47 18.74 -4.67
CA LEU A 44 10.85 19.19 -4.89
C LEU A 44 11.76 18.94 -3.68
N GLY A 45 11.19 18.78 -2.48
CA GLY A 45 11.96 18.55 -1.26
C GLY A 45 12.95 19.67 -0.94
N VAL A 46 12.65 20.90 -1.41
CA VAL A 46 13.51 22.05 -1.16
C VAL A 46 13.42 22.39 0.32
N PRO A 47 14.49 22.20 1.12
CA PRO A 47 14.42 22.55 2.53
C PRO A 47 14.15 24.04 2.67
N MET A 48 13.09 24.41 3.38
CA MET A 48 12.80 25.80 3.76
C MET A 48 13.93 26.43 4.60
N VAL A 49 14.89 25.61 5.05
CA VAL A 49 16.02 25.98 5.90
C VAL A 49 17.35 25.76 5.17
N MET A 50 17.56 26.38 4.02
CA MET A 50 18.91 26.61 3.51
C MET A 50 19.44 27.96 4.01
N GLY A 51 19.33 28.19 5.33
CA GLY A 51 19.54 29.49 5.97
C GLY A 51 20.95 29.80 6.47
N THR A 52 21.92 28.87 6.48
CA THR A 52 23.14 29.10 7.26
C THR A 52 24.48 28.77 6.59
N PHE A 53 24.55 28.20 5.39
CA PHE A 53 25.83 27.73 4.84
C PHE A 53 26.11 28.07 3.37
N SER A 54 25.40 29.01 2.73
CA SER A 54 25.73 29.43 1.36
C SER A 54 25.80 30.94 1.26
N ASP A 55 26.94 31.44 0.84
CA ASP A 55 27.29 32.87 0.78
C ASP A 55 26.65 33.66 -0.37
N SER A 56 25.83 33.05 -1.26
CA SER A 56 25.19 33.82 -2.31
C SER A 56 23.69 33.48 -2.52
N LYS A 57 22.84 34.50 -2.43
CA LYS A 57 21.42 34.43 -2.84
C LYS A 57 21.26 33.92 -4.30
N SER A 58 22.24 34.17 -5.15
CA SER A 58 22.23 33.81 -6.56
C SER A 58 22.36 32.30 -6.78
N GLU A 59 23.17 31.58 -6.00
CA GLU A 59 23.34 30.12 -6.13
C GLU A 59 22.12 29.39 -5.65
N ARG A 60 21.48 29.85 -4.57
CA ARG A 60 20.21 29.30 -4.07
C ARG A 60 19.07 29.44 -5.08
N TYR A 61 18.98 30.59 -5.73
CA TYR A 61 17.98 30.85 -6.75
C TYR A 61 18.18 29.92 -7.94
N LYS A 62 19.42 29.78 -8.43
CA LYS A 62 19.76 28.88 -9.55
C LYS A 62 19.49 27.41 -9.22
N ALA A 63 19.81 26.98 -7.99
CA ALA A 63 19.52 25.60 -7.56
C ALA A 63 18.02 25.32 -7.47
N GLY A 64 17.24 26.29 -7.00
CA GLY A 64 15.76 26.19 -6.95
C GLY A 64 15.13 26.15 -8.33
N GLU A 65 15.64 26.96 -9.28
CA GLU A 65 15.20 26.94 -10.68
C GLU A 65 15.53 25.60 -11.36
N ALA A 66 16.76 25.11 -11.20
CA ALA A 66 17.17 23.81 -11.75
C ALA A 66 16.34 22.64 -11.18
N ALA A 67 16.07 22.64 -9.88
CA ALA A 67 15.19 21.64 -9.26
C ALA A 67 13.76 21.68 -9.81
N ARG A 68 13.23 22.88 -10.02
CA ARG A 68 11.90 23.08 -10.59
C ARG A 68 11.84 22.60 -12.05
N GLU A 69 12.85 22.93 -12.86
CA GLU A 69 12.95 22.48 -14.24
C GLU A 69 13.04 20.96 -14.34
N ALA A 70 13.86 20.34 -13.51
CA ALA A 70 13.95 18.86 -13.40
C ALA A 70 12.61 18.23 -12.99
N GLY A 71 11.92 18.82 -12.01
CA GLY A 71 10.59 18.37 -11.59
C GLY A 71 9.55 18.48 -12.71
N HIS A 72 9.57 19.55 -13.49
CA HIS A 72 8.70 19.69 -14.66
C HIS A 72 8.98 18.64 -15.72
N THR A 73 10.25 18.32 -15.97
CA THR A 73 10.65 17.24 -16.90
C THR A 73 10.08 15.90 -16.46
N VAL A 74 10.26 15.53 -15.19
CA VAL A 74 9.72 14.28 -14.61
C VAL A 74 8.20 14.21 -14.76
N LEU A 75 7.49 15.30 -14.47
CA LEU A 75 6.03 15.35 -14.60
C LEU A 75 5.57 15.26 -16.05
N THR A 76 6.27 15.93 -16.97
CA THR A 76 5.96 15.89 -18.41
C THR A 76 6.13 14.49 -18.96
N GLU A 77 7.28 13.85 -18.75
CA GLU A 77 7.54 12.47 -19.19
C GLU A 77 6.53 11.48 -18.60
N SER A 78 6.20 11.64 -17.30
CA SER A 78 5.22 10.78 -16.63
C SER A 78 3.80 10.97 -17.19
N SER A 79 3.39 12.20 -17.47
CA SER A 79 2.07 12.47 -18.03
C SER A 79 1.95 12.02 -19.48
N ASP A 80 3.01 12.14 -20.26
CA ASP A 80 3.05 11.68 -21.65
C ASP A 80 2.98 10.16 -21.71
N TYR A 81 3.69 9.46 -20.81
CA TYR A 81 3.57 8.02 -20.66
C TYR A 81 2.11 7.61 -20.36
N ALA A 82 1.49 8.22 -19.34
CA ALA A 82 0.14 7.85 -18.92
C ALA A 82 -0.90 8.09 -20.03
N ARG A 83 -0.83 9.23 -20.73
CA ARG A 83 -1.70 9.55 -21.87
C ARG A 83 -1.44 8.67 -23.08
N GLY A 84 -0.18 8.29 -23.32
CA GLY A 84 0.16 7.35 -24.38
C GLY A 84 -0.37 5.95 -24.13
N ALA A 85 -0.29 5.47 -22.88
CA ALA A 85 -0.79 4.15 -22.48
C ALA A 85 -2.32 4.09 -22.39
N ARG A 86 -2.98 5.18 -21.93
CA ARG A 86 -4.43 5.28 -21.74
C ARG A 86 -4.93 6.67 -22.19
N PRO A 87 -5.22 6.87 -23.50
CA PRO A 87 -5.59 8.17 -24.05
C PRO A 87 -6.89 8.75 -23.45
N GLU A 88 -7.77 7.90 -22.96
CA GLU A 88 -9.05 8.29 -22.35
C GLU A 88 -8.91 8.78 -20.90
N LEU A 89 -7.71 8.62 -20.28
CA LEU A 89 -7.51 8.90 -18.88
C LEU A 89 -7.39 10.42 -18.63
N ASP A 90 -8.15 10.93 -17.67
CA ASP A 90 -7.98 12.28 -17.15
C ASP A 90 -6.72 12.36 -16.29
N VAL A 91 -5.69 13.05 -16.78
CA VAL A 91 -4.37 13.17 -16.14
C VAL A 91 -4.10 14.58 -15.69
N ALA A 92 -3.92 14.78 -14.39
CA ALA A 92 -3.48 16.02 -13.76
C ALA A 92 -2.08 15.89 -13.17
N THR A 93 -1.29 16.96 -13.18
CA THR A 93 0.06 17.00 -12.61
C THR A 93 0.14 18.02 -11.49
N VAL A 94 0.92 17.72 -10.45
CA VAL A 94 1.17 18.61 -9.30
C VAL A 94 2.67 18.67 -9.04
N LEU A 95 3.23 19.87 -9.13
CA LEU A 95 4.60 20.19 -8.69
C LEU A 95 4.52 21.07 -7.45
N ALA A 96 5.13 20.65 -6.37
CA ALA A 96 5.09 21.39 -5.12
C ALA A 96 6.48 21.51 -4.47
N PRO A 97 6.76 22.61 -3.74
CA PRO A 97 8.06 22.84 -3.12
C PRO A 97 8.33 21.92 -1.92
N GLU A 98 7.30 21.37 -1.29
CA GLU A 98 7.37 20.48 -0.15
C GLU A 98 8.03 19.14 -0.50
N ASP A 99 8.37 18.35 0.54
CA ASP A 99 8.83 16.99 0.34
C ASP A 99 7.71 16.07 -0.18
N ALA A 100 8.09 15.03 -0.90
CA ALA A 100 7.13 14.13 -1.55
C ALA A 100 6.05 13.57 -0.60
N PRO A 101 6.38 13.09 0.63
CA PRO A 101 5.34 12.64 1.57
C PRO A 101 4.34 13.74 1.94
N ALA A 102 4.81 14.97 2.19
CA ALA A 102 3.94 16.07 2.55
C ALA A 102 2.97 16.42 1.42
N VAL A 103 3.46 16.51 0.18
CA VAL A 103 2.60 16.78 -0.97
C VAL A 103 1.58 15.66 -1.18
N LEU A 104 2.01 14.39 -1.14
CA LEU A 104 1.12 13.25 -1.30
C LEU A 104 0.02 13.21 -0.24
N LEU A 105 0.36 13.48 1.02
CA LEU A 105 -0.61 13.53 2.12
C LEU A 105 -1.57 14.71 2.01
N ASN A 106 -1.09 15.88 1.55
CA ASN A 106 -1.93 17.07 1.35
C ASN A 106 -2.90 16.91 0.18
N GLU A 107 -2.50 16.21 -0.88
CA GLU A 107 -3.34 15.93 -2.04
C GLU A 107 -4.38 14.83 -1.77
N ALA A 108 -4.09 13.92 -0.83
CA ALA A 108 -4.89 12.74 -0.57
C ALA A 108 -6.13 13.03 0.28
N ARG A 109 -7.21 12.31 -0.03
CA ARG A 109 -8.49 12.36 0.68
C ARG A 109 -9.04 10.95 0.85
N ARG A 110 -10.04 10.83 1.71
CA ARG A 110 -10.84 9.60 1.81
C ARG A 110 -11.42 9.24 0.43
N GLY A 111 -11.32 7.99 0.04
CA GLY A 111 -11.75 7.49 -1.27
C GLY A 111 -10.68 7.49 -2.36
N ASP A 112 -9.58 8.21 -2.17
CA ASP A 112 -8.43 8.14 -3.07
C ASP A 112 -7.63 6.84 -2.85
N VAL A 113 -6.65 6.62 -3.73
CA VAL A 113 -5.59 5.64 -3.58
C VAL A 113 -4.26 6.33 -3.88
N ILE A 114 -3.31 6.27 -2.94
CA ILE A 114 -1.95 6.74 -3.20
C ILE A 114 -1.13 5.56 -3.72
N VAL A 115 -0.28 5.83 -4.70
CA VAL A 115 0.68 4.86 -5.26
C VAL A 115 2.08 5.44 -5.20
N VAL A 116 3.01 4.68 -4.65
CA VAL A 116 4.42 5.08 -4.53
C VAL A 116 5.35 3.93 -4.88
N GLY A 117 6.52 4.23 -5.38
CA GLY A 117 7.58 3.24 -5.52
C GLY A 117 8.10 2.81 -4.16
N SER A 118 8.61 1.59 -4.04
CA SER A 118 9.19 1.09 -2.79
C SER A 118 10.46 1.86 -2.38
N ARG A 119 11.16 2.49 -3.34
CA ARG A 119 12.39 3.27 -3.16
C ARG A 119 12.37 4.50 -4.06
N GLY A 120 13.24 5.47 -3.83
CA GLY A 120 13.45 6.63 -4.68
C GLY A 120 14.94 6.81 -5.05
N LEU A 121 15.28 7.91 -5.74
CA LEU A 121 16.64 8.23 -6.21
C LEU A 121 17.69 8.30 -5.09
N GLY A 122 17.30 8.62 -3.85
CA GLY A 122 18.20 8.75 -2.71
C GLY A 122 18.38 7.48 -1.88
N ALA A 123 17.85 6.32 -2.30
CA ALA A 123 17.86 5.12 -1.48
C ALA A 123 19.23 4.44 -1.44
N VAL A 124 19.73 4.17 -0.24
CA VAL A 124 20.90 3.31 -0.02
C VAL A 124 20.52 1.87 -0.38
N ARG A 125 21.34 1.19 -1.16
CA ARG A 125 21.08 -0.20 -1.65
C ARG A 125 20.76 -1.22 -0.55
N ALA A 126 21.14 -0.95 0.69
CA ALA A 126 20.90 -1.83 1.85
C ALA A 126 19.52 -1.64 2.50
N ILE A 127 18.75 -0.59 2.16
CA ILE A 127 17.45 -0.30 2.75
C ILE A 127 16.37 -0.74 1.77
N MET A 128 15.55 -1.71 2.15
CA MET A 128 14.53 -2.30 1.28
C MET A 128 13.32 -1.39 1.05
N LEU A 129 13.04 -0.41 1.94
CA LEU A 129 11.88 0.48 1.85
C LEU A 129 12.29 1.95 2.02
N GLY A 130 11.79 2.83 1.15
CA GLY A 130 12.10 4.26 1.15
C GLY A 130 11.30 5.04 2.20
N SER A 131 11.84 6.19 2.62
CA SER A 131 11.19 7.09 3.61
C SER A 131 9.83 7.61 3.14
N VAL A 132 9.66 7.84 1.84
CA VAL A 132 8.38 8.26 1.25
C VAL A 132 7.32 7.18 1.44
N SER A 133 7.63 5.92 1.09
CA SER A 133 6.71 4.79 1.22
C SER A 133 6.30 4.55 2.66
N VAL A 134 7.27 4.56 3.60
CA VAL A 134 7.00 4.38 5.04
C VAL A 134 6.11 5.51 5.57
N ARG A 135 6.51 6.77 5.34
CA ARG A 135 5.79 7.91 5.88
C ARG A 135 4.40 8.05 5.31
N THR A 136 4.24 7.81 4.00
CA THR A 136 2.93 7.88 3.34
C THR A 136 2.02 6.74 3.83
N SER A 137 2.49 5.49 3.85
CA SER A 137 1.70 4.35 4.33
C SER A 137 1.28 4.47 5.79
N SER A 138 2.04 5.23 6.58
CA SER A 138 1.77 5.43 8.00
C SER A 138 0.73 6.51 8.29
N HIS A 139 0.58 7.52 7.43
CA HIS A 139 -0.18 8.73 7.74
C HIS A 139 -1.29 9.06 6.73
N ALA A 140 -1.40 8.29 5.64
CA ALA A 140 -2.39 8.57 4.61
C ALA A 140 -3.84 8.36 5.13
N PRO A 141 -4.79 9.21 4.70
CA PRO A 141 -6.21 9.05 5.00
C PRO A 141 -6.90 7.99 4.11
N CYS A 142 -6.16 7.39 3.18
CA CYS A 142 -6.65 6.47 2.15
C CYS A 142 -5.65 5.32 1.94
N PRO A 143 -6.02 4.24 1.21
CA PRO A 143 -5.11 3.15 0.87
C PRO A 143 -3.83 3.63 0.19
N VAL A 144 -2.69 3.04 0.58
CA VAL A 144 -1.40 3.29 -0.04
C VAL A 144 -0.88 2.01 -0.67
N VAL A 145 -0.61 2.05 -1.97
CA VAL A 145 -0.01 0.94 -2.71
C VAL A 145 1.47 1.25 -2.90
N VAL A 146 2.31 0.36 -2.40
CA VAL A 146 3.76 0.43 -2.56
C VAL A 146 4.17 -0.58 -3.63
N VAL A 147 4.79 -0.09 -4.70
CA VAL A 147 5.16 -0.89 -5.88
C VAL A 147 6.67 -1.08 -5.88
N PRO A 148 7.18 -2.32 -5.77
CA PRO A 148 8.60 -2.60 -5.89
C PRO A 148 9.05 -2.52 -7.35
N GLU A 149 10.36 -2.45 -7.55
CA GLU A 149 10.96 -2.68 -8.85
C GLU A 149 10.82 -4.17 -9.20
N SER A 150 10.22 -4.47 -10.33
CA SER A 150 10.03 -5.83 -10.82
C SER A 150 10.31 -5.90 -12.29
N ASP A 151 10.99 -6.96 -12.73
CA ASP A 151 11.21 -7.26 -14.14
C ASP A 151 9.97 -7.88 -14.82
N ASP A 152 8.99 -8.33 -14.02
CA ASP A 152 7.81 -9.09 -14.47
C ASP A 152 6.52 -8.21 -14.43
N ARG A 153 6.62 -6.98 -14.93
CA ARG A 153 5.57 -5.93 -14.84
C ARG A 153 4.34 -6.21 -15.69
N ASP A 154 4.48 -7.00 -16.74
CA ASP A 154 3.42 -7.22 -17.74
C ASP A 154 2.57 -8.47 -17.44
N ARG A 155 2.86 -9.19 -16.35
CA ARG A 155 2.21 -10.47 -16.06
C ARG A 155 1.08 -10.30 -15.05
N HIS A 156 -0.12 -10.09 -15.57
CA HIS A 156 -1.33 -10.21 -14.76
C HIS A 156 -1.59 -11.69 -14.44
N ARG A 157 -1.53 -12.05 -13.16
CA ARG A 157 -1.67 -13.43 -12.66
C ARG A 157 -3.09 -13.74 -12.19
N GLY A 158 -3.92 -12.71 -12.13
CA GLY A 158 -5.32 -12.84 -11.72
C GLY A 158 -5.50 -13.25 -10.27
N LYS A 159 -4.62 -12.79 -9.36
CA LYS A 159 -4.64 -13.17 -7.94
C LYS A 159 -4.40 -11.98 -7.03
N VAL A 160 -5.31 -11.77 -6.09
CA VAL A 160 -5.18 -10.79 -4.99
C VAL A 160 -5.15 -11.56 -3.67
N VAL A 161 -4.16 -11.29 -2.83
CA VAL A 161 -4.02 -11.89 -1.50
C VAL A 161 -4.36 -10.85 -0.44
N VAL A 162 -5.12 -11.22 0.58
CA VAL A 162 -5.48 -10.31 1.67
C VAL A 162 -5.34 -10.97 3.03
N GLY A 163 -4.65 -10.29 3.95
CA GLY A 163 -4.54 -10.72 5.34
C GLY A 163 -5.74 -10.28 6.18
N VAL A 164 -6.33 -11.21 6.91
CA VAL A 164 -7.44 -10.93 7.83
C VAL A 164 -7.15 -11.47 9.22
N ASP A 165 -7.45 -10.67 10.25
CA ASP A 165 -7.30 -11.03 11.65
C ASP A 165 -8.56 -10.72 12.48
N GLY A 166 -9.65 -10.29 11.81
CA GLY A 166 -10.90 -9.89 12.44
C GLY A 166 -10.90 -8.47 13.02
N SER A 167 -9.85 -7.66 12.80
CA SER A 167 -9.85 -6.23 13.12
C SER A 167 -10.62 -5.43 12.07
N ASP A 168 -11.05 -4.21 12.43
CA ASP A 168 -11.68 -3.30 11.46
C ASP A 168 -10.74 -2.92 10.32
N SER A 169 -9.44 -2.87 10.58
CA SER A 169 -8.43 -2.66 9.56
C SER A 169 -8.41 -3.79 8.54
N SER A 170 -8.50 -5.04 8.99
CA SER A 170 -8.55 -6.20 8.09
C SER A 170 -9.86 -6.31 7.31
N ARG A 171 -10.99 -5.89 7.89
CA ARG A 171 -12.28 -5.80 7.16
C ARG A 171 -12.20 -4.79 6.01
N ARG A 172 -11.56 -3.63 6.25
CA ARG A 172 -11.31 -2.64 5.18
C ARG A 172 -10.35 -3.18 4.14
N ALA A 173 -9.31 -3.92 4.58
CA ALA A 173 -8.38 -4.58 3.67
C ALA A 173 -9.11 -5.56 2.75
N LEU A 174 -9.98 -6.39 3.30
CA LEU A 174 -10.78 -7.32 2.51
C LEU A 174 -11.70 -6.58 1.53
N ARG A 175 -12.42 -5.54 1.98
CA ARG A 175 -13.29 -4.74 1.09
C ARG A 175 -12.50 -4.11 -0.06
N PHE A 176 -11.30 -3.59 0.20
CA PHE A 176 -10.44 -3.06 -0.84
C PHE A 176 -9.99 -4.15 -1.81
N ALA A 177 -9.57 -5.32 -1.31
CA ALA A 177 -9.15 -6.47 -2.11
C ALA A 177 -10.26 -6.96 -3.04
N LEU A 178 -11.50 -7.12 -2.52
CA LEU A 178 -12.66 -7.53 -3.32
C LEU A 178 -12.99 -6.52 -4.42
N ASN A 179 -13.01 -5.21 -4.10
CA ASN A 179 -13.25 -4.19 -5.11
C ASN A 179 -12.13 -4.12 -6.15
N HIS A 180 -10.89 -4.37 -5.76
CA HIS A 180 -9.77 -4.45 -6.70
C HIS A 180 -9.91 -5.69 -7.60
N ALA A 181 -10.22 -6.84 -7.02
CA ALA A 181 -10.42 -8.09 -7.76
C ALA A 181 -11.57 -7.99 -8.78
N LEU A 182 -12.68 -7.34 -8.43
CA LEU A 182 -13.76 -7.03 -9.38
C LEU A 182 -13.28 -6.21 -10.59
N ALA A 183 -12.46 -5.18 -10.33
CA ALA A 183 -11.95 -4.30 -11.38
C ALA A 183 -10.88 -4.97 -12.25
N THR A 184 -10.23 -6.03 -11.76
CA THR A 184 -9.12 -6.73 -12.43
C THR A 184 -9.46 -8.16 -12.84
N GLU A 185 -10.69 -8.62 -12.61
CA GLU A 185 -11.15 -10.00 -12.90
C GLU A 185 -10.24 -11.05 -12.23
N SER A 186 -9.83 -10.77 -10.99
CA SER A 186 -8.90 -11.60 -10.23
C SER A 186 -9.63 -12.44 -9.19
N LYS A 187 -9.06 -13.60 -8.83
CA LYS A 187 -9.45 -14.35 -7.64
C LYS A 187 -8.90 -13.71 -6.38
N VAL A 188 -9.56 -13.96 -5.24
CA VAL A 188 -9.13 -13.46 -3.93
C VAL A 188 -8.73 -14.63 -3.03
N VAL A 189 -7.54 -14.54 -2.45
CA VAL A 189 -7.06 -15.48 -1.43
C VAL A 189 -7.03 -14.76 -0.10
N VAL A 190 -7.91 -15.16 0.80
CA VAL A 190 -8.00 -14.65 2.17
C VAL A 190 -7.07 -15.44 3.07
N VAL A 191 -6.10 -14.79 3.68
CA VAL A 191 -5.10 -15.44 4.54
C VAL A 191 -5.36 -15.07 6.00
N ASN A 192 -5.49 -16.08 6.84
CA ASN A 192 -5.40 -15.96 8.30
C ASN A 192 -4.37 -16.93 8.82
N SER A 193 -3.53 -16.49 9.73
CA SER A 193 -2.50 -17.31 10.35
C SER A 193 -2.49 -17.12 11.85
N TRP A 194 -1.99 -18.14 12.56
CA TRP A 194 -1.79 -18.12 14.01
C TRP A 194 -0.47 -18.76 14.39
N GLU A 195 0.06 -18.35 15.52
CA GLU A 195 1.21 -18.97 16.13
C GLU A 195 0.77 -19.59 17.48
N VAL A 196 1.15 -20.83 17.71
CA VAL A 196 0.95 -21.45 19.03
C VAL A 196 2.08 -20.96 19.93
N PRO A 197 1.79 -20.27 21.04
CA PRO A 197 2.84 -19.86 21.97
C PRO A 197 3.59 -21.10 22.48
N LEU A 198 4.91 -21.06 22.45
CA LEU A 198 5.72 -22.11 23.07
C LEU A 198 5.42 -22.13 24.56
N PRO A 199 5.10 -23.32 25.13
CA PRO A 199 4.84 -23.45 26.56
C PRO A 199 6.09 -23.09 27.37
N ALA A 200 5.88 -22.44 28.50
CA ALA A 200 6.94 -21.97 29.38
C ALA A 200 7.60 -23.10 30.19
N ASP A 201 7.03 -24.30 30.17
CA ASP A 201 7.51 -25.46 30.91
C ASP A 201 7.49 -26.77 30.09
N GLU A 202 8.37 -27.74 30.46
CA GLU A 202 8.50 -29.03 29.80
C GLU A 202 7.24 -29.93 29.95
N ALA A 203 6.41 -29.72 30.98
CA ALA A 203 5.22 -30.52 31.23
C ALA A 203 4.10 -30.24 30.23
N SER A 204 4.09 -29.02 29.66
CA SER A 204 3.14 -28.58 28.65
C SER A 204 3.53 -28.98 27.23
N LEU A 205 4.68 -29.60 27.03
CA LEU A 205 5.20 -30.14 25.76
C LEU A 205 4.60 -31.49 25.36
N ALA A 206 3.66 -32.04 26.14
CA ALA A 206 3.02 -33.31 25.79
C ALA A 206 2.31 -33.22 24.45
N ALA A 207 2.59 -34.15 23.53
CA ALA A 207 2.05 -34.13 22.14
C ALA A 207 0.51 -34.00 22.09
N ASP A 208 -0.19 -34.55 23.08
CA ASP A 208 -1.66 -34.47 23.17
C ASP A 208 -2.15 -33.06 23.51
N ALA A 209 -1.40 -32.27 24.28
CA ALA A 209 -1.75 -30.89 24.59
C ALA A 209 -1.50 -29.98 23.37
N GLN A 210 -0.50 -30.25 22.57
CA GLN A 210 -0.14 -29.48 21.38
C GLN A 210 -1.19 -29.66 20.27
N SER A 211 -1.64 -30.92 20.03
CA SER A 211 -2.68 -31.19 19.03
C SER A 211 -4.03 -30.56 19.39
N LEU A 212 -4.41 -30.55 20.66
CA LEU A 212 -5.61 -29.89 21.14
C LEU A 212 -5.54 -28.35 20.96
N HIS A 213 -4.38 -27.77 21.17
CA HIS A 213 -4.18 -26.33 20.90
C HIS A 213 -4.29 -25.99 19.41
N GLU A 214 -3.71 -26.80 18.53
CA GLU A 214 -3.80 -26.62 17.09
C GLU A 214 -5.26 -26.64 16.60
N GLU A 215 -6.07 -27.61 17.03
CA GLU A 215 -7.50 -27.70 16.69
C GLU A 215 -8.30 -26.48 17.16
N VAL A 216 -8.00 -25.97 18.35
CA VAL A 216 -8.68 -24.77 18.90
C VAL A 216 -8.33 -23.53 18.07
N PHE A 217 -7.06 -23.31 17.74
CA PHE A 217 -6.64 -22.16 16.93
C PHE A 217 -7.13 -22.26 15.48
N ASP A 218 -7.15 -23.47 14.89
CA ASP A 218 -7.70 -23.65 13.55
C ASP A 218 -9.18 -23.31 13.50
N ARG A 219 -9.96 -23.75 14.49
CA ARG A 219 -11.39 -23.38 14.60
C ARG A 219 -11.59 -21.90 14.80
N GLN A 220 -10.81 -21.24 15.66
CA GLN A 220 -10.85 -19.79 15.82
C GLN A 220 -10.51 -19.06 14.53
N SER A 221 -9.54 -19.53 13.77
CA SER A 221 -9.18 -19.00 12.46
C SER A 221 -10.36 -19.12 11.48
N GLU A 222 -11.05 -20.27 11.46
CA GLU A 222 -12.23 -20.47 10.63
C GLU A 222 -13.34 -19.46 10.98
N GLU A 223 -13.65 -19.30 12.27
CA GLU A 223 -14.65 -18.34 12.74
C GLU A 223 -14.28 -16.90 12.34
N VAL A 224 -13.00 -16.52 12.48
CA VAL A 224 -12.54 -15.19 12.09
C VAL A 224 -12.72 -14.95 10.59
N VAL A 225 -12.28 -15.90 9.75
CA VAL A 225 -12.39 -15.77 8.29
C VAL A 225 -13.86 -15.75 7.86
N ALA A 226 -14.67 -16.68 8.36
CA ALA A 226 -16.10 -16.74 8.05
C ALA A 226 -16.83 -15.47 8.48
N GLY A 227 -16.56 -14.96 9.70
CA GLY A 227 -17.15 -13.74 10.22
C GLY A 227 -16.80 -12.51 9.37
N VAL A 228 -15.53 -12.34 9.02
CA VAL A 228 -15.11 -11.19 8.17
C VAL A 228 -15.69 -11.29 6.76
N LEU A 229 -15.73 -12.47 6.16
CA LEU A 229 -16.36 -12.68 4.84
C LEU A 229 -17.85 -12.35 4.88
N ALA A 230 -18.58 -12.85 5.88
CA ALA A 230 -20.02 -12.60 6.02
C ALA A 230 -20.38 -11.11 6.21
N GLU A 231 -19.49 -10.32 6.83
CA GLU A 231 -19.68 -8.88 7.03
C GLU A 231 -19.31 -8.02 5.82
N VAL A 232 -18.42 -8.51 4.94
CA VAL A 232 -17.81 -7.69 3.89
C VAL A 232 -18.32 -8.03 2.49
N ILE A 233 -18.71 -9.28 2.23
CA ILE A 233 -19.25 -9.70 0.94
C ILE A 233 -20.64 -9.07 0.74
N ASP A 234 -20.86 -8.48 -0.43
CA ASP A 234 -22.10 -7.88 -0.87
C ASP A 234 -22.55 -8.45 -2.22
N ASP A 235 -23.71 -8.00 -2.73
CA ASP A 235 -24.29 -8.48 -3.99
C ASP A 235 -23.34 -8.32 -5.20
N ARG A 236 -22.37 -7.41 -5.14
CA ARG A 236 -21.40 -7.16 -6.22
C ARG A 236 -20.22 -8.13 -6.17
N THR A 237 -19.88 -8.59 -4.98
CA THR A 237 -18.65 -9.36 -4.71
C THR A 237 -18.91 -10.84 -4.46
N GLN A 238 -20.18 -11.26 -4.33
CA GLN A 238 -20.57 -12.65 -4.05
C GLN A 238 -20.21 -13.64 -5.17
N GLU A 239 -20.03 -13.18 -6.41
CA GLU A 239 -19.67 -14.04 -7.56
C GLU A 239 -18.15 -14.16 -7.76
N LEU A 240 -17.34 -13.46 -6.96
CA LEU A 240 -15.89 -13.57 -7.03
C LEU A 240 -15.42 -14.97 -6.60
N ASP A 241 -14.37 -15.46 -7.26
CA ASP A 241 -13.65 -16.66 -6.82
C ASP A 241 -12.83 -16.30 -5.55
N ILE A 242 -13.36 -16.68 -4.39
CA ILE A 242 -12.76 -16.41 -3.08
C ILE A 242 -12.38 -17.74 -2.43
N SER A 243 -11.11 -17.87 -2.10
CA SER A 243 -10.57 -18.99 -1.32
C SER A 243 -9.96 -18.50 -0.02
N ALA A 244 -9.88 -19.37 0.98
CA ALA A 244 -9.25 -19.09 2.26
C ALA A 244 -8.06 -20.00 2.47
N VAL A 245 -6.95 -19.41 2.93
CA VAL A 245 -5.75 -20.12 3.40
C VAL A 245 -5.63 -19.84 4.89
N ARG A 246 -5.68 -20.91 5.68
CA ARG A 246 -5.52 -20.88 7.14
C ARG A 246 -4.30 -21.70 7.48
N MET A 247 -3.35 -21.15 8.24
CA MET A 247 -2.11 -21.86 8.56
C MET A 247 -1.50 -21.44 9.89
N GLN A 248 -0.84 -22.41 10.51
CA GLN A 248 0.02 -22.16 11.66
C GLN A 248 1.37 -21.64 11.16
N ALA A 249 1.49 -20.33 11.10
CA ALA A 249 2.70 -19.64 10.65
C ALA A 249 2.71 -18.19 11.16
N ASN A 250 3.88 -17.56 11.11
CA ASN A 250 3.97 -16.12 11.27
C ASN A 250 3.18 -15.42 10.15
N ALA A 251 2.44 -14.39 10.51
CA ALA A 251 1.55 -13.68 9.56
C ALA A 251 2.29 -13.10 8.34
N VAL A 252 3.54 -12.67 8.50
CA VAL A 252 4.35 -12.17 7.38
C VAL A 252 4.71 -13.31 6.44
N GLU A 253 5.17 -14.44 6.97
CA GLU A 253 5.53 -15.63 6.17
C GLU A 253 4.32 -16.16 5.40
N ALA A 254 3.18 -16.33 6.08
CA ALA A 254 1.95 -16.79 5.46
C ALA A 254 1.49 -15.90 4.29
N LEU A 255 1.56 -14.57 4.47
CA LEU A 255 1.19 -13.62 3.43
C LEU A 255 2.18 -13.59 2.27
N LEU A 256 3.48 -13.72 2.53
CA LEU A 256 4.51 -13.77 1.50
C LEU A 256 4.46 -15.06 0.69
N GLU A 257 4.23 -16.20 1.33
CA GLU A 257 4.06 -17.48 0.67
C GLU A 257 2.81 -17.48 -0.22
N ALA A 258 1.65 -17.09 0.34
CA ALA A 258 0.42 -16.96 -0.44
C ALA A 258 0.54 -15.90 -1.54
N GLY A 259 1.38 -14.89 -1.35
CA GLY A 259 1.57 -13.74 -2.24
C GLY A 259 2.67 -13.88 -3.28
N GLU A 260 3.40 -15.01 -3.35
CA GLU A 260 4.55 -15.16 -4.25
C GLU A 260 4.19 -14.92 -5.73
N ASP A 261 2.99 -15.34 -6.12
CA ASP A 261 2.42 -15.19 -7.47
C ASP A 261 1.20 -14.26 -7.49
N ALA A 262 1.07 -13.33 -6.56
CA ALA A 262 -0.04 -12.38 -6.52
C ALA A 262 0.28 -11.09 -7.29
N ASP A 263 -0.78 -10.50 -7.87
CA ASP A 263 -0.71 -9.16 -8.47
C ASP A 263 -0.75 -8.06 -7.40
N LEU A 264 -1.33 -8.39 -6.24
CA LEU A 264 -1.45 -7.47 -5.11
C LEU A 264 -1.58 -8.24 -3.79
N ILE A 265 -0.80 -7.84 -2.78
CA ILE A 265 -1.01 -8.25 -1.39
C ILE A 265 -1.67 -7.07 -0.65
N VAL A 266 -2.73 -7.32 0.09
CA VAL A 266 -3.49 -6.30 0.82
C VAL A 266 -3.42 -6.57 2.32
N VAL A 267 -3.03 -5.57 3.10
CA VAL A 267 -2.93 -5.68 4.56
C VAL A 267 -3.52 -4.45 5.25
N GLY A 268 -4.07 -4.63 6.44
CA GLY A 268 -4.38 -3.50 7.29
C GLY A 268 -3.11 -2.86 7.84
N SER A 269 -3.12 -1.56 8.08
CA SER A 269 -1.96 -0.87 8.70
C SER A 269 -1.70 -1.33 10.14
N ARG A 270 -2.72 -1.84 10.84
CA ARG A 270 -2.67 -2.41 12.19
C ARG A 270 -3.56 -3.65 12.29
N GLY A 271 -3.22 -4.55 13.19
CA GLY A 271 -4.02 -5.72 13.55
C GLY A 271 -4.54 -5.66 14.98
N ARG A 272 -5.09 -6.79 15.47
CA ARG A 272 -5.66 -6.95 16.83
C ARG A 272 -4.69 -6.58 17.97
N GLY A 273 -3.38 -6.82 17.79
CA GLY A 273 -2.33 -6.57 18.80
C GLY A 273 -1.76 -5.16 18.77
N GLY A 274 -2.35 -4.21 18.03
CA GLY A 274 -1.80 -2.88 17.80
C GLY A 274 -1.55 -2.11 19.10
N VAL A 275 -0.26 -1.87 19.43
CA VAL A 275 0.13 -1.00 20.55
C VAL A 275 -0.30 0.43 20.22
N ARG A 276 -1.06 1.06 21.15
CA ARG A 276 -1.44 2.48 21.02
C ARG A 276 -0.17 3.34 20.89
N GLY A 277 -0.09 4.13 19.81
CA GLY A 277 1.07 4.98 19.53
C GLY A 277 2.00 4.48 18.42
N LEU A 278 1.91 3.21 17.99
CA LEU A 278 2.59 2.77 16.77
C LEU A 278 1.74 3.10 15.54
N VAL A 279 2.36 3.71 14.56
CA VAL A 279 1.68 4.19 13.34
C VAL A 279 1.43 3.05 12.36
N MET A 280 2.25 1.97 12.39
CA MET A 280 2.13 0.80 11.52
C MET A 280 2.45 -0.48 12.30
N GLY A 281 1.72 -1.57 12.02
CA GLY A 281 1.90 -2.88 12.64
C GLY A 281 3.10 -3.65 12.08
N SER A 282 3.60 -4.64 12.85
CA SER A 282 4.74 -5.48 12.46
C SER A 282 4.47 -6.29 11.18
N THR A 283 3.26 -6.81 11.01
CA THR A 283 2.86 -7.57 9.82
C THR A 283 2.91 -6.70 8.56
N SER A 284 2.28 -5.51 8.59
CA SER A 284 2.30 -4.61 7.43
C SER A 284 3.71 -4.13 7.10
N GLN A 285 4.55 -3.84 8.09
CA GLN A 285 5.96 -3.51 7.87
C GLN A 285 6.72 -4.70 7.27
N GLY A 286 6.58 -5.90 7.85
CA GLY A 286 7.25 -7.09 7.38
C GLY A 286 6.89 -7.43 5.93
N VAL A 287 5.61 -7.38 5.57
CA VAL A 287 5.15 -7.61 4.18
C VAL A 287 5.72 -6.56 3.23
N LEU A 288 5.65 -5.26 3.60
CA LEU A 288 6.24 -4.19 2.78
C LEU A 288 7.74 -4.33 2.54
N HIS A 289 8.47 -4.88 3.51
CA HIS A 289 9.92 -5.10 3.39
C HIS A 289 10.31 -6.28 2.51
N HIS A 290 9.48 -7.33 2.49
CA HIS A 290 9.86 -8.61 1.89
C HIS A 290 9.06 -9.01 0.65
N ALA A 291 7.92 -8.36 0.38
CA ALA A 291 7.12 -8.64 -0.79
C ALA A 291 7.86 -8.30 -2.10
N ARG A 292 7.73 -9.21 -3.08
CA ARG A 292 8.29 -9.04 -4.43
C ARG A 292 7.33 -8.33 -5.38
N GLY A 293 6.05 -8.27 -5.03
CA GLY A 293 4.98 -7.61 -5.78
C GLY A 293 4.39 -6.40 -5.04
N PRO A 294 3.41 -5.72 -5.65
CA PRO A 294 2.72 -4.59 -5.04
C PRO A 294 2.05 -4.94 -3.72
N VAL A 295 2.11 -4.03 -2.74
CA VAL A 295 1.47 -4.17 -1.43
C VAL A 295 0.59 -2.97 -1.15
N ALA A 296 -0.69 -3.20 -0.88
CA ALA A 296 -1.63 -2.19 -0.41
C ALA A 296 -1.73 -2.21 1.12
N VAL A 297 -1.52 -1.06 1.74
CA VAL A 297 -1.69 -0.85 3.19
C VAL A 297 -2.92 0.01 3.42
N LEU A 298 -3.88 -0.50 4.20
CA LEU A 298 -5.12 0.18 4.52
C LEU A 298 -5.00 0.93 5.85
N PRO A 299 -5.24 2.26 5.87
CA PRO A 299 -5.11 3.05 7.08
C PRO A 299 -6.14 2.64 8.15
N PRO A 300 -5.88 2.95 9.43
CA PRO A 300 -6.91 2.85 10.46
C PRO A 300 -8.04 3.84 10.16
N HIS A 301 -9.25 3.55 10.64
CA HIS A 301 -10.34 4.52 10.51
C HIS A 301 -10.04 5.75 11.39
N SER A 302 -10.30 6.95 10.86
CA SER A 302 -10.07 8.21 11.58
C SER A 302 -11.30 8.65 12.39
N ASP A 303 -12.25 7.74 12.66
CA ASP A 303 -13.44 8.04 13.46
C ASP A 303 -13.25 7.79 14.98
N GLU A 304 -12.04 7.40 15.39
CA GLU A 304 -11.70 7.25 16.82
C GLU A 304 -10.80 8.39 17.33
N THR A 305 -11.12 9.63 16.96
CA THR A 305 -10.57 10.82 17.61
C THR A 305 -11.75 11.75 17.94
N ASP A 306 -12.44 11.43 19.01
CA ASP A 306 -13.07 12.36 19.94
C ASP A 306 -12.78 11.91 21.38
#